data_8de9c117800a53403b671134689c9ae2
#
_entry.id   8de9c117800a53403b671134689c9ae2
#
_cell.length_a   1.000
_cell.length_b   1.000
_cell.length_c   1.000
_cell.angle_alpha   90.00
_cell.angle_beta   90.00
_cell.angle_gamma   90.00
#
_symmetry.space_group_name_H-M   'P 1'
#
loop_
_entity.id
_entity.type
_entity.pdbx_description
1 polymer ?
#
loop_
_entity_poly.entity_id
_entity_poly.type
_entity_poly.pdbx_seq_one_letter_code
_entity_poly.pdbx_strand_id
1 'polypeptide(L)'
;MSDLFSAAADPNADRNRPLADRLRPKHLSEVTGQEHLTGPEGVLTRMIASGSLGSMIFWGPPGTGKTTVARLLAGETDLAFEQISAIFSGVADLKKVFESARARRMSGRQTLLFVDEIHRFNRAQQDSFLPVMEDGTVILIGATTENPSFELNAALLSRARVLTFHPHDGESIATLLTRAEEQDERPLPLDEEARASLVRMADGDGRAALTLAEEVWRAARPDEVFTAEKLQDVVQRRAPVYDKGQDGHYNLISALHKSVRGSDPDAALYYLSRMFDAGEDPLYLGRRLVRMAVEDIGLADPQALVICNAAKDAYDYLGSPEGELALAQACVYLATAPKSNAVYVAYKASMRAAKENGSLLPPKHILNAPTKLMKNEGYGDGYAYDHDQPDAFSGQDYFPESMGRQKFYDPPERGFERDIRKRLEYWARLRQERQGRR
;
A
#
# COMPACT_ATOMS: atom_id res chain seq x y z
N MET A 1 40.60 -28.03 -31.14
CA MET A 1 41.38 -26.96 -30.46
C MET A 1 40.77 -26.79 -29.10
N SER A 2 41.41 -27.37 -28.12
CA SER A 2 40.99 -27.30 -26.71
C SER A 2 41.13 -25.87 -26.23
N ASP A 3 40.06 -25.40 -25.64
CA ASP A 3 39.85 -24.04 -25.10
C ASP A 3 40.89 -23.75 -24.01
N LEU A 4 41.86 -22.92 -24.35
CA LEU A 4 42.93 -22.44 -23.43
C LEU A 4 42.43 -21.46 -22.36
N PHE A 5 41.14 -21.12 -22.36
CA PHE A 5 40.50 -20.22 -21.38
C PHE A 5 39.78 -20.93 -20.23
N SER A 6 39.70 -22.28 -20.24
CA SER A 6 39.06 -23.00 -19.15
C SER A 6 39.99 -23.34 -17.94
N ALA A 7 41.29 -22.96 -18.02
CA ALA A 7 42.29 -23.36 -17.04
C ALA A 7 42.71 -22.28 -16.02
N ALA A 8 42.03 -21.13 -15.97
CA ALA A 8 42.28 -20.09 -14.95
C ALA A 8 40.96 -19.74 -14.28
N ALA A 9 40.37 -20.69 -13.56
CA ALA A 9 39.42 -20.35 -12.51
C ALA A 9 40.24 -19.61 -11.42
N ASP A 10 40.11 -18.29 -11.37
CA ASP A 10 40.73 -17.46 -10.32
C ASP A 10 40.25 -18.00 -8.96
N PRO A 11 41.12 -18.53 -8.10
CA PRO A 11 40.72 -19.01 -6.77
C PRO A 11 40.07 -17.92 -5.91
N ASN A 12 40.21 -16.64 -6.31
CA ASN A 12 39.54 -15.51 -5.67
C ASN A 12 38.22 -15.10 -6.36
N ALA A 13 37.83 -15.72 -7.46
CA ALA A 13 36.57 -15.37 -8.19
C ALA A 13 35.34 -15.54 -7.27
N ASP A 14 35.33 -16.53 -6.40
CA ASP A 14 34.26 -16.72 -5.43
C ASP A 14 34.27 -15.69 -4.29
N ARG A 15 35.44 -15.20 -3.87
CA ARG A 15 35.55 -14.14 -2.85
C ARG A 15 35.10 -12.77 -3.32
N ASN A 16 35.14 -12.53 -4.63
CA ASN A 16 34.69 -11.27 -5.25
C ASN A 16 33.16 -11.22 -5.49
N ARG A 17 32.44 -12.31 -5.25
CA ARG A 17 30.97 -12.32 -5.31
C ARG A 17 30.37 -11.69 -4.05
N PRO A 18 29.24 -10.92 -4.18
CA PRO A 18 28.55 -10.38 -3.02
C PRO A 18 28.23 -11.45 -1.97
N LEU A 19 28.37 -11.13 -0.69
CA LEU A 19 28.13 -12.04 0.42
C LEU A 19 26.73 -12.69 0.36
N ALA A 20 25.73 -11.91 -0.02
CA ALA A 20 24.37 -12.40 -0.22
C ALA A 20 24.23 -13.48 -1.30
N ASP A 21 25.14 -13.53 -2.28
CA ASP A 21 25.18 -14.60 -3.27
C ASP A 21 25.96 -15.82 -2.78
N ARG A 22 27.04 -15.60 -2.03
CA ARG A 22 27.88 -16.67 -1.44
C ARG A 22 27.12 -17.48 -0.36
N LEU A 23 26.31 -16.77 0.46
CA LEU A 23 25.49 -17.32 1.52
C LEU A 23 24.12 -17.82 1.07
N ARG A 24 23.87 -17.89 -0.23
CA ARG A 24 22.58 -18.35 -0.73
C ARG A 24 22.32 -19.79 -0.28
N PRO A 25 21.21 -20.08 0.43
CA PRO A 25 20.82 -21.43 0.83
C PRO A 25 20.88 -22.43 -0.32
N LYS A 26 21.32 -23.65 -0.02
CA LYS A 26 21.38 -24.78 -0.95
C LYS A 26 20.20 -25.74 -0.78
N HIS A 27 19.55 -25.73 0.37
CA HIS A 27 18.39 -26.53 0.72
C HIS A 27 17.29 -25.65 1.33
N LEU A 28 16.02 -26.07 1.19
CA LEU A 28 14.89 -25.34 1.75
C LEU A 28 14.96 -25.22 3.28
N SER A 29 15.52 -26.21 3.95
CA SER A 29 15.73 -26.22 5.41
C SER A 29 16.72 -25.15 5.90
N GLU A 30 17.54 -24.59 5.02
CA GLU A 30 18.49 -23.53 5.34
C GLU A 30 17.88 -22.11 5.21
N VAL A 31 16.67 -22.02 4.65
CA VAL A 31 15.97 -20.74 4.47
C VAL A 31 15.49 -20.24 5.83
N THR A 32 16.00 -19.09 6.26
CA THR A 32 15.71 -18.49 7.56
C THR A 32 14.54 -17.52 7.45
N GLY A 33 13.69 -17.43 8.50
CA GLY A 33 12.62 -16.45 8.63
C GLY A 33 11.38 -16.72 7.76
N GLN A 34 11.33 -17.91 7.09
CA GLN A 34 10.18 -18.29 6.25
C GLN A 34 9.69 -19.71 6.62
N GLU A 35 9.79 -20.11 7.87
CA GLU A 35 9.50 -21.46 8.37
C GLU A 35 8.06 -21.89 8.07
N HIS A 36 7.12 -20.96 8.02
CA HIS A 36 5.72 -21.20 7.62
C HIS A 36 5.58 -21.68 6.16
N LEU A 37 6.58 -21.39 5.31
CA LEU A 37 6.64 -21.84 3.91
C LEU A 37 7.56 -23.04 3.73
N THR A 38 8.76 -22.99 4.31
CA THR A 38 9.88 -23.88 4.02
C THR A 38 10.23 -24.85 5.17
N GLY A 39 9.64 -24.67 6.35
CA GLY A 39 9.81 -25.57 7.49
C GLY A 39 9.21 -26.97 7.24
N PRO A 40 9.37 -27.91 8.17
CA PRO A 40 8.88 -29.29 8.01
C PRO A 40 7.38 -29.36 7.69
N GLU A 41 6.58 -28.52 8.32
CA GLU A 41 5.13 -28.40 8.08
C GLU A 41 4.78 -27.30 7.07
N GLY A 42 5.78 -26.70 6.44
CA GLY A 42 5.62 -25.60 5.50
C GLY A 42 4.88 -26.00 4.23
N VAL A 43 4.19 -25.03 3.65
CA VAL A 43 3.38 -25.26 2.44
C VAL A 43 4.23 -25.78 1.28
N LEU A 44 5.41 -25.20 1.06
CA LEU A 44 6.31 -25.58 -0.04
C LEU A 44 6.91 -26.97 0.19
N THR A 45 7.31 -27.30 1.41
CA THR A 45 7.82 -28.61 1.77
C THR A 45 6.78 -29.70 1.50
N ARG A 46 5.52 -29.46 1.88
CA ARG A 46 4.42 -30.40 1.58
C ARG A 46 4.12 -30.53 0.09
N MET A 47 4.22 -29.45 -0.68
CA MET A 47 4.03 -29.48 -2.14
C MET A 47 5.09 -30.34 -2.83
N ILE A 48 6.36 -30.22 -2.41
CA ILE A 48 7.45 -31.05 -2.91
C ILE A 48 7.21 -32.53 -2.54
N ALA A 49 6.91 -32.80 -1.27
CA ALA A 49 6.66 -34.16 -0.79
C ALA A 49 5.50 -34.87 -1.52
N SER A 50 4.48 -34.09 -1.96
CA SER A 50 3.37 -34.63 -2.75
C SER A 50 3.68 -34.77 -4.25
N GLY A 51 4.83 -34.31 -4.73
CA GLY A 51 5.18 -34.28 -6.13
C GLY A 51 4.31 -33.34 -6.97
N SER A 52 3.56 -32.43 -6.35
CA SER A 52 2.61 -31.55 -7.01
C SER A 52 2.97 -30.08 -6.80
N LEU A 53 3.88 -29.56 -7.62
CA LEU A 53 4.22 -28.14 -7.64
C LEU A 53 3.29 -27.42 -8.63
N GLY A 54 2.47 -26.50 -8.11
CA GLY A 54 1.60 -25.64 -8.92
C GLY A 54 2.20 -24.25 -9.14
N SER A 55 1.57 -23.45 -9.98
CA SER A 55 1.96 -22.04 -10.18
C SER A 55 1.64 -21.21 -8.93
N MET A 56 2.52 -20.23 -8.64
CA MET A 56 2.50 -19.45 -7.40
C MET A 56 2.86 -18.00 -7.64
N ILE A 57 2.40 -17.14 -6.74
CA ILE A 57 2.84 -15.76 -6.61
C ILE A 57 3.52 -15.61 -5.24
N PHE A 58 4.80 -15.26 -5.24
CA PHE A 58 5.57 -14.95 -4.04
C PHE A 58 5.45 -13.45 -3.75
N TRP A 59 4.72 -13.12 -2.72
CA TRP A 59 4.47 -11.74 -2.31
C TRP A 59 5.17 -11.41 -1.00
N GLY A 60 5.90 -10.32 -0.95
CA GLY A 60 6.54 -9.83 0.26
C GLY A 60 7.69 -8.86 0.00
N PRO A 61 8.26 -8.24 1.07
CA PRO A 61 9.31 -7.24 0.97
C PRO A 61 10.56 -7.72 0.23
N PRO A 62 11.45 -6.83 -0.22
CA PRO A 62 12.73 -7.20 -0.79
C PRO A 62 13.60 -7.95 0.23
N GLY A 63 14.57 -8.72 -0.23
CA GLY A 63 15.54 -9.42 0.62
C GLY A 63 15.01 -10.58 1.46
N THR A 64 13.74 -10.99 1.30
CA THR A 64 13.09 -12.08 2.06
C THR A 64 13.30 -13.47 1.48
N GLY A 65 14.11 -13.62 0.43
CA GLY A 65 14.49 -14.93 -0.13
C GLY A 65 13.62 -15.46 -1.27
N LYS A 66 12.67 -14.69 -1.82
CA LYS A 66 11.76 -15.12 -2.92
C LYS A 66 12.48 -15.80 -4.08
N THR A 67 13.49 -15.16 -4.65
CA THR A 67 14.29 -15.71 -5.77
C THR A 67 15.08 -16.97 -5.36
N THR A 68 15.60 -16.99 -4.13
CA THR A 68 16.32 -18.13 -3.57
C THR A 68 15.43 -19.34 -3.46
N VAL A 69 14.26 -19.18 -2.84
CA VAL A 69 13.27 -20.26 -2.69
C VAL A 69 12.81 -20.79 -4.03
N ALA A 70 12.55 -19.92 -5.02
CA ALA A 70 12.17 -20.37 -6.36
C ALA A 70 13.24 -21.25 -7.04
N ARG A 71 14.52 -20.92 -6.86
CA ARG A 71 15.63 -21.72 -7.39
C ARG A 71 15.75 -23.07 -6.67
N LEU A 72 15.58 -23.08 -5.34
CA LEU A 72 15.60 -24.31 -4.55
C LEU A 72 14.47 -25.26 -4.97
N LEU A 73 13.26 -24.73 -5.15
CA LEU A 73 12.11 -25.51 -5.64
C LEU A 73 12.40 -26.19 -6.98
N ALA A 74 13.04 -25.50 -7.91
CA ALA A 74 13.40 -26.08 -9.20
C ALA A 74 14.42 -27.20 -9.06
N GLY A 75 15.41 -27.03 -8.17
CA GLY A 75 16.43 -28.06 -7.88
C GLY A 75 15.85 -29.30 -7.20
N GLU A 76 14.98 -29.11 -6.21
CA GLU A 76 14.33 -30.20 -5.45
C GLU A 76 13.31 -31.00 -6.30
N THR A 77 12.83 -30.45 -7.42
CA THR A 77 11.79 -31.06 -8.26
C THR A 77 12.28 -31.45 -9.68
N ASP A 78 13.57 -31.38 -9.94
CA ASP A 78 14.20 -31.65 -11.26
C ASP A 78 13.58 -30.83 -12.43
N LEU A 79 13.03 -29.65 -12.13
CA LEU A 79 12.50 -28.75 -13.14
C LEU A 79 13.62 -27.89 -13.75
N ALA A 80 13.49 -27.57 -15.04
CA ALA A 80 14.38 -26.61 -15.67
C ALA A 80 14.06 -25.19 -15.15
N PHE A 81 15.00 -24.59 -14.42
CA PHE A 81 14.82 -23.21 -13.92
C PHE A 81 15.11 -22.20 -15.01
N GLU A 82 14.16 -21.33 -15.28
CA GLU A 82 14.32 -20.16 -16.15
C GLU A 82 13.87 -18.90 -15.42
N GLN A 83 14.67 -17.84 -15.52
CA GLN A 83 14.41 -16.58 -14.81
C GLN A 83 14.35 -15.42 -15.79
N ILE A 84 13.32 -14.60 -15.66
CA ILE A 84 13.18 -13.30 -16.34
C ILE A 84 12.87 -12.21 -15.32
N SER A 85 13.23 -10.98 -15.67
CA SER A 85 12.82 -9.80 -14.91
C SER A 85 11.83 -8.99 -15.72
N ALA A 86 10.66 -8.71 -15.17
CA ALA A 86 9.64 -7.92 -15.86
C ALA A 86 10.09 -6.47 -16.15
N ILE A 87 11.12 -5.99 -15.44
CA ILE A 87 11.68 -4.65 -15.67
C ILE A 87 12.43 -4.57 -17.00
N PHE A 88 13.16 -5.65 -17.36
CA PHE A 88 14.05 -5.67 -18.53
C PHE A 88 13.53 -6.52 -19.68
N SER A 89 12.45 -7.27 -19.51
CA SER A 89 11.94 -8.22 -20.49
C SER A 89 10.69 -7.71 -21.20
N GLY A 90 10.67 -7.85 -22.52
CA GLY A 90 9.53 -7.50 -23.36
C GLY A 90 8.76 -8.72 -23.88
N VAL A 91 7.77 -8.49 -24.74
CA VAL A 91 6.94 -9.53 -25.37
C VAL A 91 7.79 -10.53 -26.19
N ALA A 92 8.87 -10.04 -26.83
CA ALA A 92 9.77 -10.89 -27.60
C ALA A 92 10.51 -11.88 -26.70
N ASP A 93 10.92 -11.47 -25.51
CA ASP A 93 11.64 -12.32 -24.57
C ASP A 93 10.69 -13.38 -23.98
N LEU A 94 9.45 -13.00 -23.65
CA LEU A 94 8.42 -13.95 -23.23
C LEU A 94 8.17 -15.03 -24.27
N LYS A 95 8.07 -14.67 -25.55
CA LYS A 95 7.91 -15.65 -26.64
C LYS A 95 9.06 -16.65 -26.71
N LYS A 96 10.30 -16.17 -26.63
CA LYS A 96 11.50 -17.04 -26.62
C LYS A 96 11.48 -18.03 -25.45
N VAL A 97 11.14 -17.54 -24.27
CA VAL A 97 11.04 -18.38 -23.06
C VAL A 97 9.97 -19.45 -23.22
N PHE A 98 8.79 -19.08 -23.73
CA PHE A 98 7.70 -20.04 -23.95
C PHE A 98 8.04 -21.07 -25.04
N GLU A 99 8.73 -20.68 -26.10
CA GLU A 99 9.21 -21.61 -27.14
C GLU A 99 10.24 -22.60 -26.58
N SER A 100 11.20 -22.11 -25.80
CA SER A 100 12.19 -22.93 -25.11
C SER A 100 11.54 -23.91 -24.12
N ALA A 101 10.55 -23.44 -23.35
CA ALA A 101 9.80 -24.28 -22.41
C ALA A 101 9.00 -25.39 -23.14
N ARG A 102 8.37 -25.08 -24.28
CA ARG A 102 7.68 -26.06 -25.10
C ARG A 102 8.64 -27.13 -25.66
N ALA A 103 9.81 -26.70 -26.16
CA ALA A 103 10.83 -27.63 -26.64
C ALA A 103 11.31 -28.56 -25.52
N ARG A 104 11.56 -28.06 -24.31
CA ARG A 104 11.95 -28.89 -23.16
C ARG A 104 10.85 -29.87 -22.79
N ARG A 105 9.58 -29.43 -22.78
CA ARG A 105 8.45 -30.31 -22.50
C ARG A 105 8.32 -31.45 -23.47
N MET A 106 8.58 -31.23 -24.76
CA MET A 106 8.62 -32.29 -25.77
C MET A 106 9.74 -33.34 -25.52
N SER A 107 10.81 -32.94 -24.82
CA SER A 107 11.88 -33.85 -24.36
C SER A 107 11.62 -34.42 -22.94
N GLY A 108 10.42 -34.22 -22.39
CA GLY A 108 10.01 -34.79 -21.11
C GLY A 108 10.40 -33.97 -19.87
N ARG A 109 10.96 -32.77 -20.05
CA ARG A 109 11.35 -31.90 -18.90
C ARG A 109 10.51 -30.65 -18.81
N GLN A 110 9.86 -30.45 -17.69
CA GLN A 110 9.04 -29.28 -17.40
C GLN A 110 9.89 -28.05 -17.01
N THR A 111 9.37 -26.86 -17.22
CA THR A 111 10.07 -25.61 -16.90
C THR A 111 9.38 -24.90 -15.74
N LEU A 112 10.15 -24.56 -14.70
CA LEU A 112 9.77 -23.59 -13.68
C LEU A 112 10.24 -22.21 -14.16
N LEU A 113 9.30 -21.34 -14.49
CA LEU A 113 9.56 -19.98 -14.91
C LEU A 113 9.40 -19.02 -13.73
N PHE A 114 10.51 -18.47 -13.28
CA PHE A 114 10.53 -17.41 -12.30
C PHE A 114 10.49 -16.04 -12.96
N VAL A 115 9.49 -15.23 -12.59
CA VAL A 115 9.31 -13.88 -13.08
C VAL A 115 9.49 -12.91 -11.91
N ASP A 116 10.62 -12.18 -11.93
CA ASP A 116 10.91 -11.16 -10.93
C ASP A 116 10.14 -9.88 -11.25
N GLU A 117 9.56 -9.25 -10.22
CA GLU A 117 8.74 -8.04 -10.31
C GLU A 117 7.57 -8.17 -11.31
N ILE A 118 6.83 -9.28 -11.25
CA ILE A 118 5.77 -9.63 -12.22
C ILE A 118 4.71 -8.54 -12.39
N HIS A 119 4.49 -7.70 -11.38
CA HIS A 119 3.57 -6.57 -11.41
C HIS A 119 3.97 -5.49 -12.44
N ARG A 120 5.23 -5.46 -12.89
CA ARG A 120 5.69 -4.53 -13.93
C ARG A 120 5.22 -4.91 -15.33
N PHE A 121 4.75 -6.13 -15.53
CA PHE A 121 4.10 -6.50 -16.78
C PHE A 121 2.70 -5.89 -16.88
N ASN A 122 2.38 -5.33 -18.04
CA ASN A 122 1.04 -4.87 -18.33
C ASN A 122 0.04 -6.05 -18.46
N ARG A 123 -1.26 -5.75 -18.50
CA ARG A 123 -2.32 -6.78 -18.54
C ARG A 123 -2.16 -7.78 -19.69
N ALA A 124 -1.82 -7.31 -20.89
CA ALA A 124 -1.65 -8.19 -22.06
C ALA A 124 -0.43 -9.15 -21.91
N GLN A 125 0.64 -8.67 -21.27
CA GLN A 125 1.80 -9.51 -20.95
C GLN A 125 1.45 -10.53 -19.87
N GLN A 126 0.69 -10.12 -18.82
CA GLN A 126 0.20 -11.04 -17.80
C GLN A 126 -0.73 -12.12 -18.40
N ASP A 127 -1.63 -11.75 -19.31
CA ASP A 127 -2.52 -12.69 -20.00
C ASP A 127 -1.75 -13.71 -20.87
N SER A 128 -0.56 -13.36 -21.36
CA SER A 128 0.27 -14.26 -22.16
C SER A 128 0.78 -15.49 -21.41
N PHE A 129 0.78 -15.47 -20.06
CA PHE A 129 1.14 -16.63 -19.25
C PHE A 129 0.01 -17.68 -19.18
N LEU A 130 -1.25 -17.28 -19.34
CA LEU A 130 -2.39 -18.16 -19.10
C LEU A 130 -2.35 -19.44 -19.97
N PRO A 131 -2.14 -19.38 -21.29
CA PRO A 131 -2.13 -20.58 -22.11
C PRO A 131 -1.02 -21.57 -21.72
N VAL A 132 0.18 -21.07 -21.38
CA VAL A 132 1.35 -21.91 -21.05
C VAL A 132 1.31 -22.45 -19.63
N MET A 133 0.51 -21.84 -18.74
CA MET A 133 0.19 -22.35 -17.42
C MET A 133 -0.89 -23.44 -17.50
N GLU A 134 -1.94 -23.19 -18.28
CA GLU A 134 -3.08 -24.10 -18.43
C GLU A 134 -2.68 -25.41 -19.14
N ASP A 135 -1.85 -25.33 -20.17
CA ASP A 135 -1.35 -26.52 -20.86
C ASP A 135 -0.22 -27.23 -20.11
N GLY A 136 0.29 -26.66 -18.99
CA GLY A 136 1.37 -27.23 -18.19
C GLY A 136 2.76 -27.10 -18.83
N THR A 137 2.95 -26.22 -19.82
CA THR A 137 4.25 -25.94 -20.42
C THR A 137 5.19 -25.31 -19.40
N VAL A 138 4.68 -24.42 -18.56
CA VAL A 138 5.43 -23.80 -17.47
C VAL A 138 4.68 -23.90 -16.15
N ILE A 139 5.44 -24.05 -15.06
CA ILE A 139 5.02 -23.75 -13.71
C ILE A 139 5.50 -22.33 -13.45
N LEU A 140 4.57 -21.36 -13.28
CA LEU A 140 4.91 -19.97 -13.05
C LEU A 140 5.14 -19.71 -11.58
N ILE A 141 6.27 -19.07 -11.22
CA ILE A 141 6.47 -18.40 -9.94
C ILE A 141 6.69 -16.91 -10.21
N GLY A 142 5.67 -16.10 -9.99
CA GLY A 142 5.77 -14.65 -10.04
C GLY A 142 6.19 -14.08 -8.70
N ALA A 143 7.27 -13.29 -8.64
CA ALA A 143 7.66 -12.56 -7.44
C ALA A 143 7.21 -11.11 -7.54
N THR A 144 6.72 -10.56 -6.44
CA THR A 144 6.30 -9.17 -6.34
C THR A 144 6.48 -8.63 -4.93
N THR A 145 6.83 -7.36 -4.83
CA THR A 145 6.78 -6.61 -3.57
C THR A 145 5.42 -5.95 -3.36
N GLU A 146 4.64 -5.77 -4.43
CA GLU A 146 3.36 -5.09 -4.41
C GLU A 146 2.19 -6.06 -4.21
N ASN A 147 1.04 -5.56 -3.70
CA ASN A 147 -0.12 -6.41 -3.40
C ASN A 147 -0.70 -7.04 -4.69
N PRO A 148 -0.64 -8.37 -4.82
CA PRO A 148 -1.09 -9.05 -6.03
C PRO A 148 -2.55 -8.75 -6.39
N SER A 149 -3.40 -8.48 -5.40
CA SER A 149 -4.83 -8.22 -5.63
C SER A 149 -5.11 -6.91 -6.37
N PHE A 150 -4.16 -5.97 -6.36
CA PHE A 150 -4.29 -4.70 -7.08
C PHE A 150 -3.54 -4.70 -8.41
N GLU A 151 -2.41 -5.39 -8.46
CA GLU A 151 -1.46 -5.30 -9.56
C GLU A 151 -1.58 -6.44 -10.59
N LEU A 152 -2.05 -7.60 -10.17
CA LEU A 152 -2.20 -8.75 -11.05
C LEU A 152 -3.65 -8.94 -11.50
N ASN A 153 -3.82 -9.43 -12.73
CA ASN A 153 -5.15 -9.70 -13.23
C ASN A 153 -5.80 -10.91 -12.52
N ALA A 154 -7.13 -10.87 -12.42
CA ALA A 154 -7.89 -11.90 -11.72
C ALA A 154 -7.74 -13.30 -12.37
N ALA A 155 -7.49 -13.37 -13.68
CA ALA A 155 -7.31 -14.63 -14.39
C ALA A 155 -5.99 -15.32 -13.98
N LEU A 156 -4.92 -14.55 -13.79
CA LEU A 156 -3.65 -15.05 -13.30
C LEU A 156 -3.78 -15.51 -11.83
N LEU A 157 -4.39 -14.69 -10.97
CA LEU A 157 -4.60 -15.01 -9.56
C LEU A 157 -5.49 -16.23 -9.34
N SER A 158 -6.45 -16.49 -10.21
CA SER A 158 -7.30 -17.70 -10.12
C SER A 158 -6.55 -19.00 -10.42
N ARG A 159 -5.35 -18.93 -11.03
CA ARG A 159 -4.53 -20.08 -11.47
C ARG A 159 -3.22 -20.20 -10.70
N ALA A 160 -2.91 -19.26 -9.83
CA ALA A 160 -1.69 -19.24 -9.04
C ALA A 160 -2.01 -19.05 -7.55
N ARG A 161 -1.34 -19.82 -6.69
CA ARG A 161 -1.48 -19.69 -5.24
C ARG A 161 -0.61 -18.55 -4.74
N VAL A 162 -1.17 -17.59 -4.03
CA VAL A 162 -0.40 -16.51 -3.39
C VAL A 162 0.23 -17.04 -2.09
N LEU A 163 1.54 -16.89 -1.97
CA LEU A 163 2.32 -17.21 -0.77
C LEU A 163 3.01 -15.95 -0.27
N THR A 164 2.77 -15.62 1.00
CA THR A 164 3.31 -14.41 1.62
C THR A 164 4.66 -14.69 2.24
N PHE A 165 5.66 -13.91 1.85
CA PHE A 165 6.98 -13.85 2.47
C PHE A 165 7.00 -12.73 3.50
N HIS A 166 7.38 -13.05 4.72
CA HIS A 166 7.45 -12.08 5.81
C HIS A 166 8.83 -11.38 5.82
N PRO A 167 8.91 -10.11 6.26
CA PRO A 167 10.20 -9.51 6.59
C PRO A 167 10.89 -10.35 7.65
N HIS A 168 12.22 -10.43 7.59
CA HIS A 168 12.99 -11.11 8.62
C HIS A 168 12.84 -10.38 9.95
N ASP A 169 12.62 -11.13 11.02
CA ASP A 169 12.70 -10.59 12.37
C ASP A 169 14.16 -10.43 12.81
N GLY A 170 14.36 -9.84 13.99
CA GLY A 170 15.71 -9.58 14.51
C GLY A 170 16.54 -10.84 14.72
N GLU A 171 15.91 -11.96 15.09
CA GLU A 171 16.55 -13.26 15.29
C GLU A 171 17.00 -13.89 13.97
N SER A 172 16.16 -13.81 12.95
CA SER A 172 16.49 -14.25 11.59
C SER A 172 17.65 -13.46 11.00
N ILE A 173 17.66 -12.13 11.16
CA ILE A 173 18.79 -11.29 10.70
C ILE A 173 20.07 -11.65 11.49
N ALA A 174 19.99 -11.80 12.80
CA ALA A 174 21.15 -12.20 13.62
C ALA A 174 21.72 -13.56 13.17
N THR A 175 20.87 -14.51 12.83
CA THR A 175 21.26 -15.82 12.28
C THR A 175 21.99 -15.67 10.93
N LEU A 176 21.50 -14.78 10.04
CA LEU A 176 22.18 -14.51 8.75
C LEU A 176 23.56 -13.90 8.96
N LEU A 177 23.71 -12.98 9.92
CA LEU A 177 25.00 -12.38 10.26
C LEU A 177 25.97 -13.41 10.84
N THR A 178 25.51 -14.31 11.72
CA THR A 178 26.33 -15.39 12.27
C THR A 178 26.83 -16.34 11.17
N ARG A 179 25.93 -16.73 10.23
CA ARG A 179 26.34 -17.54 9.07
C ARG A 179 27.37 -16.80 8.17
N ALA A 180 27.28 -15.49 8.09
CA ALA A 180 28.25 -14.69 7.36
C ALA A 180 29.63 -14.73 8.03
N GLU A 181 29.68 -14.62 9.35
CA GLU A 181 30.88 -14.72 10.17
C GLU A 181 31.54 -16.11 10.06
N GLU A 182 30.72 -17.16 10.10
CA GLU A 182 31.17 -18.54 9.93
C GLU A 182 31.74 -18.79 8.52
N GLN A 183 31.05 -18.31 7.47
CA GLN A 183 31.48 -18.49 6.08
C GLN A 183 32.81 -17.78 5.75
N ASP A 184 33.02 -16.59 6.30
CA ASP A 184 34.24 -15.80 6.07
C ASP A 184 35.33 -16.04 7.16
N GLU A 185 35.05 -16.94 8.13
CA GLU A 185 35.92 -17.23 9.29
C GLU A 185 36.40 -15.94 9.98
N ARG A 186 35.54 -14.94 10.00
CA ARG A 186 35.86 -13.61 10.51
C ARG A 186 34.67 -13.01 11.25
N PRO A 187 34.79 -12.73 12.56
CA PRO A 187 33.75 -12.08 13.32
C PRO A 187 33.51 -10.65 12.81
N LEU A 188 32.28 -10.16 12.92
CA LEU A 188 31.97 -8.76 12.71
C LEU A 188 32.56 -7.93 13.87
N PRO A 189 33.36 -6.91 13.58
CA PRO A 189 34.01 -6.07 14.60
C PRO A 189 33.00 -5.07 15.19
N LEU A 190 31.95 -5.58 15.82
CA LEU A 190 30.86 -4.81 16.41
C LEU A 190 30.73 -5.15 17.88
N ASP A 191 30.50 -4.15 18.73
CA ASP A 191 29.99 -4.42 20.07
C ASP A 191 28.52 -4.89 20.03
N GLU A 192 27.95 -5.27 21.16
CA GLU A 192 26.60 -5.81 21.23
C GLU A 192 25.54 -4.77 20.79
N GLU A 193 25.73 -3.49 21.14
CA GLU A 193 24.83 -2.41 20.79
C GLU A 193 24.92 -2.07 19.30
N ALA A 194 26.11 -2.02 18.71
CA ALA A 194 26.34 -1.85 17.29
C ALA A 194 25.73 -3.01 16.48
N ARG A 195 25.89 -4.26 16.94
CA ARG A 195 25.27 -5.43 16.29
C ARG A 195 23.75 -5.32 16.30
N ALA A 196 23.15 -4.95 17.44
CA ALA A 196 21.71 -4.70 17.53
C ALA A 196 21.25 -3.54 16.63
N SER A 197 22.09 -2.49 16.51
CA SER A 197 21.84 -1.37 15.60
C SER A 197 21.86 -1.81 14.13
N LEU A 198 22.82 -2.63 13.71
CA LEU A 198 22.89 -3.17 12.35
C LEU A 198 21.67 -4.03 12.02
N VAL A 199 21.20 -4.86 12.95
CA VAL A 199 19.98 -5.65 12.81
C VAL A 199 18.76 -4.73 12.56
N ARG A 200 18.63 -3.65 13.32
CA ARG A 200 17.55 -2.66 13.12
C ARG A 200 17.67 -1.92 11.79
N MET A 201 18.90 -1.57 11.36
CA MET A 201 19.15 -0.89 10.09
C MET A 201 18.82 -1.76 8.86
N ALA A 202 18.91 -3.08 8.98
CA ALA A 202 18.53 -4.01 7.94
C ALA A 202 17.02 -4.02 7.66
N ASP A 203 16.18 -3.58 8.61
CA ASP A 203 14.72 -3.43 8.49
C ASP A 203 14.03 -4.66 7.86
N GLY A 204 14.43 -5.85 8.26
CA GLY A 204 13.87 -7.11 7.78
C GLY A 204 14.34 -7.57 6.38
N ASP A 205 15.26 -6.84 5.75
CA ASP A 205 15.88 -7.21 4.47
C ASP A 205 17.21 -7.96 4.71
N GLY A 206 17.21 -9.28 4.51
CA GLY A 206 18.41 -10.12 4.70
C GLY A 206 19.55 -9.78 3.73
N ARG A 207 19.24 -9.32 2.51
CA ARG A 207 20.28 -8.87 1.55
C ARG A 207 20.93 -7.57 2.03
N ALA A 208 20.13 -6.66 2.57
CA ALA A 208 20.65 -5.42 3.16
C ALA A 208 21.54 -5.74 4.37
N ALA A 209 21.13 -6.64 5.27
CA ALA A 209 21.95 -7.05 6.41
C ALA A 209 23.33 -7.55 5.99
N LEU A 210 23.39 -8.41 4.98
CA LEU A 210 24.65 -8.96 4.46
C LEU A 210 25.50 -7.90 3.74
N THR A 211 24.88 -6.95 3.04
CA THR A 211 25.62 -5.81 2.44
C THR A 211 26.22 -4.92 3.51
N LEU A 212 25.45 -4.60 4.55
CA LEU A 212 25.95 -3.83 5.71
C LEU A 212 27.11 -4.53 6.40
N ALA A 213 27.04 -5.86 6.55
CA ALA A 213 28.13 -6.65 7.11
C ALA A 213 29.42 -6.57 6.26
N GLU A 214 29.29 -6.63 4.92
CA GLU A 214 30.44 -6.42 4.01
C GLU A 214 31.04 -5.03 4.14
N GLU A 215 30.21 -4.00 4.27
CA GLU A 215 30.67 -2.61 4.46
C GLU A 215 31.42 -2.45 5.78
N VAL A 216 30.91 -3.02 6.86
CA VAL A 216 31.58 -3.03 8.18
C VAL A 216 32.94 -3.70 8.07
N TRP A 217 33.03 -4.91 7.49
CA TRP A 217 34.31 -5.60 7.31
C TRP A 217 35.29 -4.83 6.44
N ARG A 218 34.82 -4.13 5.42
CA ARG A 218 35.66 -3.33 4.53
C ARG A 218 36.21 -2.07 5.21
N ALA A 219 35.42 -1.47 6.10
CA ALA A 219 35.78 -0.26 6.80
C ALA A 219 36.68 -0.50 8.05
N ALA A 220 36.59 -1.70 8.64
CA ALA A 220 37.25 -2.05 9.89
C ALA A 220 38.80 -2.12 9.73
N ARG A 221 39.53 -1.45 10.59
CA ARG A 221 40.97 -1.62 10.77
C ARG A 221 41.26 -2.86 11.66
N PRO A 222 42.50 -3.37 11.62
CA PRO A 222 42.94 -4.40 12.55
C PRO A 222 42.66 -4.00 14.01
N ASP A 223 42.08 -4.93 14.79
CA ASP A 223 41.72 -4.76 16.21
C ASP A 223 40.72 -3.62 16.54
N GLU A 224 40.01 -3.11 15.53
CA GLU A 224 38.99 -2.07 15.71
C GLU A 224 37.61 -2.74 15.98
N VAL A 225 36.91 -2.23 17.02
CA VAL A 225 35.51 -2.61 17.33
C VAL A 225 34.66 -1.34 17.18
N PHE A 226 33.59 -1.46 16.41
CA PHE A 226 32.64 -0.35 16.21
C PHE A 226 31.60 -0.32 17.33
N THR A 227 31.38 0.88 17.87
CA THR A 227 30.21 1.23 18.68
C THR A 227 29.02 1.59 17.77
N ALA A 228 27.82 1.67 18.33
CA ALA A 228 26.62 2.04 17.58
C ALA A 228 26.75 3.42 16.89
N GLU A 229 27.40 4.40 17.53
CA GLU A 229 27.65 5.72 16.95
C GLU A 229 28.59 5.63 15.74
N LYS A 230 29.71 4.92 15.89
CA LYS A 230 30.71 4.77 14.85
C LYS A 230 30.19 3.94 13.66
N LEU A 231 29.30 2.98 13.92
CA LEU A 231 28.62 2.24 12.88
C LEU A 231 27.78 3.16 11.98
N GLN A 232 27.08 4.15 12.56
CA GLN A 232 26.28 5.12 11.80
C GLN A 232 27.15 6.02 10.89
N ASP A 233 28.36 6.33 11.28
CA ASP A 233 29.31 7.12 10.47
C ASP A 233 29.84 6.33 9.26
N VAL A 234 30.02 5.02 9.42
CA VAL A 234 30.59 4.13 8.38
C VAL A 234 29.53 3.65 7.42
N VAL A 235 28.37 3.29 7.95
CA VAL A 235 27.23 2.86 7.18
C VAL A 235 26.35 4.09 6.93
N GLN A 236 26.45 4.70 5.75
CA GLN A 236 25.53 5.75 5.36
C GLN A 236 24.10 5.24 5.55
N ARG A 237 23.30 5.98 6.33
CA ARG A 237 21.92 5.65 6.62
C ARG A 237 21.21 5.31 5.32
N ARG A 238 20.91 4.04 5.13
CA ARG A 238 20.02 3.63 4.04
C ARG A 238 18.69 4.34 4.29
N ALA A 239 18.22 5.10 3.30
CA ALA A 239 16.84 5.60 3.40
C ALA A 239 15.94 4.39 3.71
N PRO A 240 15.04 4.48 4.70
CA PRO A 240 14.12 3.38 5.01
C PRO A 240 13.57 2.81 3.71
N VAL A 241 13.50 1.48 3.59
CA VAL A 241 12.90 0.85 2.41
C VAL A 241 11.41 1.16 2.45
N TYR A 242 11.11 2.38 2.07
CA TYR A 242 9.77 2.83 1.76
C TYR A 242 9.53 2.44 0.32
N ASP A 243 8.82 1.33 0.15
CA ASP A 243 8.34 0.98 -1.17
C ASP A 243 7.34 2.06 -1.61
N LYS A 244 7.80 2.98 -2.48
CA LYS A 244 6.92 3.97 -3.14
C LYS A 244 5.89 3.29 -4.04
N GLY A 245 6.03 1.98 -4.25
CA GLY A 245 5.07 1.09 -4.87
C GLY A 245 3.95 0.72 -3.89
N GLN A 246 2.88 1.43 -3.95
CA GLN A 246 1.51 1.26 -3.48
C GLN A 246 1.25 0.60 -2.10
N ASP A 247 1.76 -0.57 -1.71
CA ASP A 247 1.31 -1.29 -0.50
C ASP A 247 1.83 -0.71 0.82
N GLY A 248 3.12 -0.41 0.93
CA GLY A 248 3.69 0.23 2.12
C GLY A 248 3.08 1.61 2.35
N HIS A 249 2.92 2.37 1.27
CA HIS A 249 2.26 3.66 1.24
C HIS A 249 0.78 3.56 1.66
N TYR A 250 0.00 2.63 1.06
CA TYR A 250 -1.42 2.43 1.42
C TYR A 250 -1.59 1.98 2.87
N ASN A 251 -0.71 1.14 3.37
CA ASN A 251 -0.78 0.65 4.74
C ASN A 251 -0.49 1.76 5.75
N LEU A 252 0.55 2.59 5.53
CA LEU A 252 0.88 3.69 6.42
C LEU A 252 -0.16 4.80 6.38
N ILE A 253 -0.63 5.22 5.19
CA ILE A 253 -1.68 6.22 5.10
C ILE A 253 -3.01 5.72 5.68
N SER A 254 -3.31 4.42 5.54
CA SER A 254 -4.48 3.79 6.16
C SER A 254 -4.36 3.74 7.68
N ALA A 255 -3.16 3.46 8.22
CA ALA A 255 -2.88 3.48 9.64
C ALA A 255 -3.02 4.89 10.22
N LEU A 256 -2.41 5.90 9.57
CA LEU A 256 -2.57 7.31 9.92
C LEU A 256 -4.04 7.71 9.98
N HIS A 257 -4.80 7.41 8.93
CA HIS A 257 -6.22 7.75 8.84
C HIS A 257 -7.04 7.09 9.96
N LYS A 258 -6.78 5.81 10.26
CA LYS A 258 -7.45 5.07 11.34
C LYS A 258 -7.07 5.59 12.72
N SER A 259 -5.82 5.99 12.93
CA SER A 259 -5.37 6.60 14.19
C SER A 259 -6.07 7.95 14.45
N VAL A 260 -6.16 8.81 13.41
CA VAL A 260 -6.93 10.07 13.49
C VAL A 260 -8.40 9.78 13.79
N ARG A 261 -9.03 8.86 13.07
CA ARG A 261 -10.43 8.45 13.29
C ARG A 261 -10.65 7.85 14.66
N GLY A 262 -9.68 7.08 15.16
CA GLY A 262 -9.69 6.46 16.49
C GLY A 262 -9.37 7.41 17.63
N SER A 263 -9.07 8.69 17.34
CA SER A 263 -8.69 9.72 18.35
C SER A 263 -7.42 9.37 19.12
N ASP A 264 -6.43 8.80 18.42
CA ASP A 264 -5.10 8.51 18.97
C ASP A 264 -4.06 9.46 18.32
N PRO A 265 -3.75 10.60 18.97
CA PRO A 265 -2.82 11.58 18.42
C PRO A 265 -1.38 11.08 18.37
N ASP A 266 -0.96 10.23 19.30
CA ASP A 266 0.42 9.73 19.35
C ASP A 266 0.66 8.72 18.21
N ALA A 267 -0.25 7.78 18.00
CA ALA A 267 -0.19 6.88 16.85
C ALA A 267 -0.28 7.65 15.52
N ALA A 268 -1.15 8.67 15.43
CA ALA A 268 -1.26 9.50 14.23
C ALA A 268 0.04 10.23 13.92
N LEU A 269 0.68 10.86 14.91
CA LEU A 269 1.99 11.51 14.75
C LEU A 269 3.07 10.51 14.36
N TYR A 270 3.10 9.32 14.98
CA TYR A 270 4.07 8.28 14.65
C TYR A 270 3.99 7.86 13.18
N TYR A 271 2.79 7.57 12.67
CA TYR A 271 2.64 7.19 11.26
C TYR A 271 2.92 8.35 10.32
N LEU A 272 2.55 9.58 10.66
CA LEU A 272 2.90 10.77 9.89
C LEU A 272 4.43 10.95 9.80
N SER A 273 5.13 10.86 10.93
CA SER A 273 6.59 10.97 11.00
C SER A 273 7.29 9.85 10.23
N ARG A 274 6.78 8.62 10.30
CA ARG A 274 7.30 7.51 9.47
C ARG A 274 7.18 7.79 7.98
N MET A 275 6.11 8.45 7.54
CA MET A 275 5.93 8.80 6.13
C MET A 275 6.87 9.94 5.72
N PHE A 276 7.12 10.93 6.57
CA PHE A 276 8.13 11.97 6.33
C PHE A 276 9.54 11.40 6.25
N ASP A 277 9.94 10.56 7.21
CA ASP A 277 11.26 9.91 7.26
C ASP A 277 11.50 9.01 6.03
N ALA A 278 10.46 8.41 5.51
CA ALA A 278 10.47 7.62 4.28
C ALA A 278 10.49 8.46 2.98
N GLY A 279 10.44 9.80 3.07
CA GLY A 279 10.49 10.70 1.92
C GLY A 279 9.19 10.80 1.13
N GLU A 280 8.03 10.59 1.80
CA GLU A 280 6.72 10.83 1.19
C GLU A 280 6.53 12.32 0.90
N ASP A 281 5.80 12.63 -0.20
CA ASP A 281 5.46 14.01 -0.54
C ASP A 281 4.61 14.66 0.57
N PRO A 282 5.13 15.68 1.28
CA PRO A 282 4.38 16.34 2.35
C PRO A 282 3.08 17.00 1.85
N LEU A 283 3.03 17.45 0.60
CA LEU A 283 1.79 17.97 0.01
C LEU A 283 0.76 16.86 -0.21
N TYR A 284 1.21 15.64 -0.52
CA TYR A 284 0.31 14.49 -0.54
C TYR A 284 -0.27 14.22 0.86
N LEU A 285 0.56 14.23 1.90
CA LEU A 285 0.09 14.08 3.29
C LEU A 285 -0.87 15.19 3.69
N GLY A 286 -0.59 16.45 3.31
CA GLY A 286 -1.51 17.58 3.47
C GLY A 286 -2.88 17.32 2.81
N ARG A 287 -2.90 16.82 1.57
CA ARG A 287 -4.17 16.43 0.88
C ARG A 287 -4.93 15.35 1.66
N ARG A 288 -4.22 14.39 2.29
CA ARG A 288 -4.84 13.35 3.10
C ARG A 288 -5.44 13.89 4.40
N LEU A 289 -4.74 14.83 5.08
CA LEU A 289 -5.28 15.52 6.26
C LEU A 289 -6.55 16.31 5.92
N VAL A 290 -6.56 17.05 4.81
CA VAL A 290 -7.77 17.73 4.31
C VAL A 290 -8.91 16.73 4.07
N ARG A 291 -8.62 15.56 3.50
CA ARG A 291 -9.62 14.50 3.32
C ARG A 291 -10.18 14.00 4.64
N MET A 292 -9.34 13.77 5.65
CA MET A 292 -9.77 13.36 7.00
C MET A 292 -10.64 14.42 7.66
N ALA A 293 -10.30 15.71 7.49
CA ALA A 293 -11.09 16.83 8.02
C ALA A 293 -12.54 16.82 7.52
N VAL A 294 -12.78 16.50 6.25
CA VAL A 294 -14.15 16.48 5.69
C VAL A 294 -14.86 15.15 5.87
N GLU A 295 -14.12 14.02 5.93
CA GLU A 295 -14.71 12.69 6.02
C GLU A 295 -15.01 12.25 7.46
N ASP A 296 -14.07 12.50 8.39
CA ASP A 296 -14.13 11.96 9.74
C ASP A 296 -14.49 12.99 10.81
N ILE A 297 -14.16 14.28 10.59
CA ILE A 297 -14.50 15.37 11.49
C ILE A 297 -15.80 16.05 11.01
N GLY A 298 -15.89 16.37 9.74
CA GLY A 298 -17.07 16.97 9.13
C GLY A 298 -17.52 18.24 9.84
N LEU A 299 -18.83 18.36 10.05
CA LEU A 299 -19.42 19.51 10.74
C LEU A 299 -19.44 19.36 12.28
N ALA A 300 -18.90 18.29 12.84
CA ALA A 300 -18.68 18.24 14.28
C ALA A 300 -17.68 19.32 14.73
N ASP A 301 -16.70 19.63 13.86
CA ASP A 301 -15.81 20.77 14.02
C ASP A 301 -15.47 21.41 12.64
N PRO A 302 -16.18 22.47 12.24
CA PRO A 302 -15.96 23.16 10.97
C PRO A 302 -14.55 23.77 10.80
N GLN A 303 -13.84 24.01 11.91
CA GLN A 303 -12.47 24.54 11.87
C GLN A 303 -11.45 23.53 11.35
N ALA A 304 -11.74 22.24 11.42
CA ALA A 304 -10.83 21.18 10.99
C ALA A 304 -10.36 21.38 9.52
N LEU A 305 -11.27 21.68 8.61
CA LEU A 305 -10.95 21.94 7.21
C LEU A 305 -10.11 23.21 7.03
N VAL A 306 -10.41 24.27 7.79
CA VAL A 306 -9.69 25.55 7.75
C VAL A 306 -8.23 25.35 8.20
N ILE A 307 -8.05 24.66 9.33
CA ILE A 307 -6.72 24.37 9.89
C ILE A 307 -5.89 23.51 8.95
N CYS A 308 -6.46 22.48 8.35
CA CYS A 308 -5.74 21.64 7.41
C CYS A 308 -5.30 22.41 6.14
N ASN A 309 -6.13 23.31 5.63
CA ASN A 309 -5.75 24.15 4.50
C ASN A 309 -4.67 25.15 4.89
N ALA A 310 -4.80 25.80 6.06
CA ALA A 310 -3.76 26.70 6.58
C ALA A 310 -2.42 25.99 6.80
N ALA A 311 -2.44 24.76 7.33
CA ALA A 311 -1.24 23.95 7.52
C ALA A 311 -0.57 23.57 6.18
N LYS A 312 -1.38 23.21 5.17
CA LYS A 312 -0.89 22.93 3.81
C LYS A 312 -0.26 24.19 3.20
N ASP A 313 -0.90 25.36 3.33
CA ASP A 313 -0.38 26.62 2.80
C ASP A 313 0.90 27.04 3.56
N ALA A 314 0.98 26.83 4.87
CA ALA A 314 2.18 27.07 5.66
C ALA A 314 3.34 26.15 5.21
N TYR A 315 3.08 24.87 4.94
CA TYR A 315 4.09 23.98 4.38
C TYR A 315 4.57 24.46 3.01
N ASP A 316 3.65 24.84 2.12
CA ASP A 316 3.98 25.31 0.77
C ASP A 316 4.86 26.56 0.81
N TYR A 317 4.67 27.42 1.81
CA TYR A 317 5.44 28.64 2.01
C TYR A 317 6.81 28.40 2.66
N LEU A 318 6.89 27.54 3.70
CA LEU A 318 8.11 27.31 4.49
C LEU A 318 9.03 26.22 3.91
N GLY A 319 8.43 25.18 3.29
CA GLY A 319 9.15 23.99 2.83
C GLY A 319 9.60 23.07 3.97
N SER A 320 10.34 22.01 3.61
CA SER A 320 10.95 21.08 4.57
C SER A 320 12.28 21.62 5.09
N PRO A 321 12.64 21.38 6.37
CA PRO A 321 11.87 20.62 7.37
C PRO A 321 10.87 21.47 8.17
N GLU A 322 10.88 22.79 8.09
CA GLU A 322 10.14 23.69 8.98
C GLU A 322 8.62 23.59 8.79
N GLY A 323 8.16 23.48 7.54
CA GLY A 323 6.73 23.38 7.20
C GLY A 323 6.07 22.08 7.64
N GLU A 324 6.83 21.01 7.86
CA GLU A 324 6.32 19.73 8.34
C GLU A 324 5.66 19.84 9.71
N LEU A 325 6.12 20.77 10.55
CA LEU A 325 5.52 21.02 11.87
C LEU A 325 4.09 21.53 11.77
N ALA A 326 3.74 22.31 10.75
CA ALA A 326 2.37 22.76 10.51
C ALA A 326 1.44 21.58 10.19
N LEU A 327 1.91 20.63 9.37
CA LEU A 327 1.16 19.41 9.05
C LEU A 327 1.01 18.50 10.29
N ALA A 328 2.05 18.41 11.13
CA ALA A 328 2.00 17.68 12.40
C ALA A 328 0.96 18.31 13.36
N GLN A 329 0.92 19.63 13.46
CA GLN A 329 -0.09 20.36 14.24
C GLN A 329 -1.52 20.04 13.75
N ALA A 330 -1.75 20.08 12.43
CA ALA A 330 -3.05 19.72 11.85
C ALA A 330 -3.42 18.25 12.14
N CYS A 331 -2.46 17.34 12.09
CA CYS A 331 -2.67 15.93 12.43
C CYS A 331 -3.16 15.75 13.88
N VAL A 332 -2.49 16.39 14.84
CA VAL A 332 -2.90 16.37 16.27
C VAL A 332 -4.29 16.98 16.43
N TYR A 333 -4.55 18.11 15.77
CA TYR A 333 -5.86 18.74 15.80
C TYR A 333 -6.96 17.79 15.34
N LEU A 334 -6.78 17.14 14.19
CA LEU A 334 -7.75 16.17 13.67
C LEU A 334 -7.92 14.97 14.60
N ALA A 335 -6.85 14.45 15.18
CA ALA A 335 -6.91 13.32 16.10
C ALA A 335 -7.69 13.64 17.37
N THR A 336 -7.64 14.89 17.84
CA THR A 336 -8.30 15.35 19.07
C THR A 336 -9.69 15.97 18.85
N ALA A 337 -10.04 16.34 17.62
CA ALA A 337 -11.33 16.92 17.27
C ALA A 337 -12.50 15.93 17.45
N PRO A 338 -13.73 16.39 17.71
CA PRO A 338 -14.92 15.52 17.72
C PRO A 338 -15.15 14.93 16.32
N LYS A 339 -15.56 13.66 16.26
CA LYS A 339 -15.69 12.90 15.02
C LYS A 339 -17.13 12.85 14.52
N SER A 340 -17.33 13.13 13.22
CA SER A 340 -18.59 12.89 12.52
C SER A 340 -18.38 12.63 11.04
N ASN A 341 -19.01 11.60 10.52
CA ASN A 341 -19.09 11.30 9.09
C ASN A 341 -20.48 11.58 8.51
N ALA A 342 -21.34 12.29 9.22
CA ALA A 342 -22.74 12.49 8.83
C ALA A 342 -22.87 13.15 7.44
N VAL A 343 -22.04 14.14 7.12
CA VAL A 343 -22.03 14.78 5.80
C VAL A 343 -21.60 13.79 4.69
N TYR A 344 -20.61 12.97 4.96
CA TYR A 344 -20.15 11.93 4.02
C TYR A 344 -21.23 10.90 3.72
N VAL A 345 -21.94 10.42 4.75
CA VAL A 345 -23.06 9.48 4.61
C VAL A 345 -24.21 10.14 3.85
N ALA A 346 -24.56 11.40 4.22
CA ALA A 346 -25.60 12.18 3.54
C ALA A 346 -25.31 12.37 2.06
N TYR A 347 -24.07 12.72 1.72
CA TYR A 347 -23.65 12.89 0.32
C TYR A 347 -23.77 11.59 -0.47
N LYS A 348 -23.33 10.46 0.09
CA LYS A 348 -23.48 9.15 -0.58
C LYS A 348 -24.96 8.78 -0.80
N ALA A 349 -25.81 9.03 0.18
CA ALA A 349 -27.23 8.76 0.08
C ALA A 349 -27.90 9.67 -0.99
N SER A 350 -27.58 10.97 -1.00
CA SER A 350 -28.10 11.91 -2.00
C SER A 350 -27.64 11.57 -3.42
N MET A 351 -26.38 11.16 -3.60
CA MET A 351 -25.84 10.71 -4.89
C MET A 351 -26.54 9.44 -5.40
N ARG A 352 -26.90 8.50 -4.51
CA ARG A 352 -27.69 7.33 -4.86
C ARG A 352 -29.09 7.74 -5.31
N ALA A 353 -29.77 8.56 -4.51
CA ALA A 353 -31.09 9.05 -4.85
C ALA A 353 -31.13 9.83 -6.18
N ALA A 354 -30.09 10.64 -6.44
CA ALA A 354 -29.95 11.37 -7.71
C ALA A 354 -29.78 10.42 -8.91
N LYS A 355 -29.04 9.31 -8.75
CA LYS A 355 -28.90 8.30 -9.83
C LYS A 355 -30.21 7.55 -10.10
N GLU A 356 -30.97 7.24 -9.05
CA GLU A 356 -32.25 6.51 -9.14
C GLU A 356 -33.37 7.40 -9.71
N ASN A 357 -33.31 8.71 -9.47
CA ASN A 357 -34.38 9.67 -9.78
C ASN A 357 -33.94 10.81 -10.71
N GLY A 358 -32.89 10.64 -11.50
CA GLY A 358 -32.25 11.72 -12.26
C GLY A 358 -33.10 12.40 -13.34
N SER A 359 -34.25 11.80 -13.71
CA SER A 359 -35.20 12.37 -14.68
C SER A 359 -36.33 13.17 -14.05
N LEU A 360 -36.45 13.20 -12.72
CA LEU A 360 -37.52 13.95 -12.05
C LEU A 360 -37.24 15.45 -12.09
N LEU A 361 -38.24 16.20 -12.51
CA LEU A 361 -38.16 17.65 -12.56
C LEU A 361 -38.38 18.27 -11.17
N PRO A 362 -37.68 19.39 -10.85
CA PRO A 362 -37.99 20.15 -9.64
C PRO A 362 -39.43 20.63 -9.63
N PRO A 363 -40.01 20.88 -8.45
CA PRO A 363 -41.38 21.46 -8.35
C PRO A 363 -41.50 22.76 -9.11
N LYS A 364 -42.62 22.98 -9.81
CA LYS A 364 -42.81 24.14 -10.66
C LYS A 364 -42.67 25.47 -9.92
N HIS A 365 -43.08 25.54 -8.65
CA HIS A 365 -43.02 26.78 -7.86
C HIS A 365 -41.60 27.30 -7.62
N ILE A 366 -40.56 26.41 -7.61
CA ILE A 366 -39.16 26.84 -7.44
C ILE A 366 -38.44 27.11 -8.77
N LEU A 367 -39.10 26.90 -9.89
CA LEU A 367 -38.51 27.15 -11.22
C LEU A 367 -38.66 28.62 -11.62
N ASN A 368 -37.62 29.21 -12.20
CA ASN A 368 -37.67 30.56 -12.74
C ASN A 368 -38.53 30.61 -14.00
N ALA A 369 -39.32 31.64 -14.14
CA ALA A 369 -40.24 31.89 -15.28
C ALA A 369 -39.85 33.14 -16.08
N PRO A 370 -38.70 33.17 -16.78
CA PRO A 370 -38.23 34.38 -17.50
C PRO A 370 -39.07 34.72 -18.72
N THR A 371 -39.89 33.82 -19.27
CA THR A 371 -40.71 34.01 -20.45
C THR A 371 -42.21 33.92 -20.12
N LYS A 372 -43.06 34.54 -20.97
CA LYS A 372 -44.52 34.44 -20.84
C LYS A 372 -45.01 32.99 -20.96
N LEU A 373 -44.37 32.20 -21.80
CA LEU A 373 -44.72 30.78 -21.96
C LEU A 373 -44.50 30.03 -20.65
N MET A 374 -43.34 30.20 -20.01
CA MET A 374 -43.01 29.51 -18.73
C MET A 374 -44.00 29.96 -17.62
N LYS A 375 -44.36 31.23 -17.57
CA LYS A 375 -45.41 31.68 -16.63
C LYS A 375 -46.74 31.01 -16.88
N ASN A 376 -47.15 30.86 -18.16
CA ASN A 376 -48.38 30.18 -18.52
C ASN A 376 -48.37 28.69 -18.20
N GLU A 377 -47.18 28.07 -18.17
CA GLU A 377 -46.95 26.69 -17.74
C GLU A 377 -46.90 26.53 -16.21
N GLY A 378 -47.07 27.62 -15.45
CA GLY A 378 -47.10 27.62 -13.98
C GLY A 378 -45.72 27.61 -13.32
N TYR A 379 -44.66 27.99 -14.01
CA TYR A 379 -43.32 28.12 -13.42
C TYR A 379 -43.28 29.34 -12.49
N GLY A 380 -42.77 29.12 -11.25
CA GLY A 380 -42.72 30.10 -10.18
C GLY A 380 -44.08 30.39 -9.51
N ASP A 381 -45.14 29.69 -9.94
CA ASP A 381 -46.46 29.93 -9.37
C ASP A 381 -46.58 29.36 -7.95
N GLY A 382 -47.02 30.22 -7.01
CA GLY A 382 -47.10 29.85 -5.60
C GLY A 382 -45.76 29.84 -4.84
N TYR A 383 -44.65 30.34 -5.43
CA TYR A 383 -43.40 30.51 -4.72
C TYR A 383 -43.53 31.55 -3.60
N ALA A 384 -43.24 31.12 -2.37
CA ALA A 384 -43.18 32.03 -1.22
C ALA A 384 -41.73 32.34 -0.89
N TYR A 385 -41.32 33.58 -1.09
CA TYR A 385 -39.98 34.07 -0.78
C TYR A 385 -39.73 34.00 0.73
N ASP A 386 -38.77 33.16 1.16
CA ASP A 386 -38.56 32.85 2.57
C ASP A 386 -38.28 34.08 3.43
N HIS A 387 -37.53 35.08 2.93
CA HIS A 387 -37.22 36.29 3.68
C HIS A 387 -38.45 37.17 3.95
N ASP A 388 -39.51 37.06 3.17
CA ASP A 388 -40.77 37.81 3.38
C ASP A 388 -41.73 37.08 4.33
N GLN A 389 -41.38 35.87 4.75
CA GLN A 389 -42.19 35.06 5.66
C GLN A 389 -41.76 35.24 7.12
N PRO A 390 -42.68 35.07 8.08
CA PRO A 390 -42.29 35.02 9.49
C PRO A 390 -41.17 33.97 9.71
N ASP A 391 -40.21 34.29 10.59
CA ASP A 391 -39.01 33.47 10.86
C ASP A 391 -38.11 33.25 9.61
N ALA A 392 -38.27 34.05 8.55
CA ALA A 392 -37.60 33.87 7.27
C ALA A 392 -37.68 32.40 6.73
N PHE A 393 -38.88 31.81 6.85
CA PHE A 393 -39.08 30.41 6.55
C PHE A 393 -40.48 30.15 5.98
N SER A 394 -40.60 29.72 4.72
CA SER A 394 -41.87 29.45 4.04
C SER A 394 -42.50 28.12 4.39
N GLY A 395 -41.68 27.11 4.75
CA GLY A 395 -42.09 25.75 5.00
C GLY A 395 -42.48 24.97 3.74
N GLN A 396 -42.18 25.50 2.54
CA GLN A 396 -42.41 24.83 1.26
C GLN A 396 -41.54 23.57 1.12
N ASP A 397 -41.96 22.63 0.28
CA ASP A 397 -41.16 21.46 -0.10
C ASP A 397 -40.40 21.75 -1.38
N TYR A 398 -39.15 21.34 -1.45
CA TYR A 398 -38.24 21.60 -2.56
C TYR A 398 -37.84 20.32 -3.31
N PHE A 399 -38.34 19.16 -2.87
CA PHE A 399 -38.12 17.90 -3.57
C PHE A 399 -39.13 17.74 -4.73
N PRO A 400 -38.77 16.96 -5.78
CA PRO A 400 -39.75 16.55 -6.80
C PRO A 400 -40.97 15.89 -6.14
N GLU A 401 -42.17 16.25 -6.59
CA GLU A 401 -43.44 15.82 -5.99
C GLU A 401 -43.52 14.28 -5.88
N SER A 402 -43.14 13.58 -6.95
CA SER A 402 -43.17 12.11 -7.01
C SER A 402 -42.14 11.43 -6.10
N MET A 403 -41.07 12.14 -5.75
CA MET A 403 -40.04 11.63 -4.83
C MET A 403 -40.45 11.82 -3.36
N GLY A 404 -41.22 12.85 -3.08
CA GLY A 404 -41.55 13.28 -1.73
C GLY A 404 -40.31 13.75 -0.95
N ARG A 405 -40.57 14.21 0.29
CA ARG A 405 -39.52 14.75 1.13
C ARG A 405 -38.56 13.67 1.61
N GLN A 406 -37.25 13.89 1.36
CA GLN A 406 -36.18 13.02 1.80
C GLN A 406 -35.40 13.60 2.98
N LYS A 407 -34.80 12.74 3.79
CA LYS A 407 -33.84 13.09 4.85
C LYS A 407 -32.54 12.38 4.58
N PHE A 408 -31.53 13.10 4.12
CA PHE A 408 -30.17 12.56 3.88
C PHE A 408 -29.25 12.86 5.04
N TYR A 409 -29.28 14.08 5.59
CA TYR A 409 -28.40 14.54 6.63
C TYR A 409 -29.03 14.36 8.01
N ASP A 410 -28.34 13.57 8.85
CA ASP A 410 -28.73 13.30 10.24
C ASP A 410 -27.53 13.58 11.17
N PRO A 411 -27.36 14.81 11.69
CA PRO A 411 -26.23 15.19 12.50
C PRO A 411 -26.27 14.47 13.86
N PRO A 412 -25.13 13.87 14.31
CA PRO A 412 -25.02 13.33 15.66
C PRO A 412 -24.94 14.45 16.71
N GLU A 413 -25.15 14.13 17.98
CA GLU A 413 -25.01 15.05 19.11
C GLU A 413 -23.54 15.25 19.52
N ARG A 414 -22.66 15.61 18.54
CA ARG A 414 -21.23 15.80 18.76
C ARG A 414 -20.77 17.17 18.26
N GLY A 415 -19.89 17.83 19.00
CA GLY A 415 -19.33 19.11 18.63
C GLY A 415 -20.39 20.11 18.16
N PHE A 416 -20.13 20.83 17.09
CA PHE A 416 -21.04 21.82 16.51
C PHE A 416 -22.32 21.21 15.91
N GLU A 417 -22.34 19.93 15.56
CA GLU A 417 -23.55 19.29 15.04
C GLU A 417 -24.70 19.19 16.05
N ARG A 418 -24.43 19.30 17.36
CA ARG A 418 -25.47 19.46 18.38
C ARG A 418 -26.35 20.71 18.11
N ASP A 419 -25.72 21.81 17.70
CA ASP A 419 -26.44 23.04 17.44
C ASP A 419 -27.13 22.98 16.06
N ILE A 420 -26.53 22.34 15.08
CA ILE A 420 -27.17 22.07 13.78
C ILE A 420 -28.43 21.21 13.99
N ARG A 421 -28.37 20.16 14.81
CA ARG A 421 -29.52 19.30 15.12
C ARG A 421 -30.70 20.10 15.68
N LYS A 422 -30.43 20.95 16.69
CA LYS A 422 -31.47 21.83 17.28
C LYS A 422 -32.14 22.72 16.23
N ARG A 423 -31.35 23.30 15.31
CA ARG A 423 -31.88 24.13 14.21
C ARG A 423 -32.75 23.31 13.24
N LEU A 424 -32.33 22.09 12.89
CA LEU A 424 -33.09 21.21 12.00
C LEU A 424 -34.43 20.80 12.64
N GLU A 425 -34.44 20.49 13.92
CA GLU A 425 -35.63 20.14 14.70
C GLU A 425 -36.59 21.36 14.78
N TYR A 426 -36.06 22.56 15.02
CA TYR A 426 -36.85 23.80 15.01
C TYR A 426 -37.52 24.02 13.64
N TRP A 427 -36.79 23.93 12.53
CA TRP A 427 -37.37 24.08 11.20
C TRP A 427 -38.35 22.97 10.84
N ALA A 428 -38.11 21.75 11.30
CA ALA A 428 -39.07 20.64 11.11
C ALA A 428 -40.42 20.92 11.77
N ARG A 429 -40.39 21.43 13.03
CA ARG A 429 -41.62 21.86 13.74
C ARG A 429 -42.35 22.97 12.99
N LEU A 430 -41.64 24.04 12.63
CA LEU A 430 -42.24 25.15 11.89
C LEU A 430 -42.87 24.71 10.58
N ARG A 431 -42.27 23.76 9.87
CA ARG A 431 -42.80 23.20 8.63
C ARG A 431 -44.13 22.45 8.90
N GLN A 432 -44.20 21.62 9.92
CA GLN A 432 -45.43 20.91 10.29
C GLN A 432 -46.55 21.88 10.69
N GLU A 433 -46.26 22.92 11.47
CA GLU A 433 -47.23 23.94 11.87
C GLU A 433 -47.80 24.68 10.68
N ARG A 434 -46.98 24.97 9.65
CA ARG A 434 -47.43 25.71 8.43
C ARG A 434 -48.18 24.82 7.45
N GLN A 435 -47.81 23.56 7.37
CA GLN A 435 -48.54 22.58 6.54
C GLN A 435 -49.90 22.20 7.14
N GLY A 436 -50.00 22.13 8.47
CA GLY A 436 -51.28 21.88 9.20
C GLY A 436 -52.25 23.09 9.20
N ARG A 437 -51.80 24.27 8.79
CA ARG A 437 -52.64 25.48 8.67
C ARG A 437 -53.14 25.75 7.26
N ARG A 438 -52.72 24.94 6.27
CA ARG A 438 -53.21 24.90 4.90
C ARG A 438 -54.23 23.79 4.72
#